data_a38f25e436dcf68885aebd4bf9b84ee7
#
_entry.id   a38f25e436dcf68885aebd4bf9b84ee7
#
_cell.length_a   1.000
_cell.length_b   1.000
_cell.length_c   1.000
_cell.angle_alpha   90.00
_cell.angle_beta   90.00
_cell.angle_gamma   90.00
#
_symmetry.space_group_name_H-M   'P 1'
#
loop_
_entity.id
_entity.type
_entity.pdbx_description
1 polymer ?
#
loop_
_entity_poly.entity_id
_entity_poly.type
_entity_poly.pdbx_seq_one_letter_code
_entity_poly.pdbx_strand_id
1 'polypeptide(L)'
;MVRLSGFADEIGPDLELQIETLASEGLKFLELRGVWGKNVLDLGADERKRLKKRLREAGIGVSSIGSPIGKVRIDEPWADHVARFKIAMDAAEFFEAPFIRIFSYYPPDGGRIADHRNEVIRRLNEQMRMAAGGRAQLLHENEAAIYGEKTEGCLDIARSVPGIQLIFDPANFVCAGVRPREA
;
A
#
# COMPACT_ATOMS: atom_id res chain seq x y z
N MET A 1 -0.18 -14.37 17.70
CA MET A 1 -1.36 -14.89 16.97
C MET A 1 -1.36 -14.23 15.61
N VAL A 2 -1.44 -15.00 14.51
CA VAL A 2 -1.54 -14.47 13.15
C VAL A 2 -2.96 -13.93 12.95
N ARG A 3 -3.09 -12.76 12.30
CA ARG A 3 -4.38 -12.19 11.88
C ARG A 3 -4.49 -12.32 10.37
N LEU A 4 -5.66 -12.76 9.90
CA LEU A 4 -5.95 -12.83 8.47
C LEU A 4 -6.64 -11.55 8.01
N SER A 5 -6.26 -11.07 6.84
CA SER A 5 -6.81 -9.92 6.15
C SER A 5 -6.78 -10.17 4.64
N GLY A 6 -7.50 -9.38 3.85
CA GLY A 6 -7.51 -9.54 2.41
C GLY A 6 -7.97 -8.29 1.67
N PHE A 7 -7.69 -8.26 0.36
CA PHE A 7 -8.16 -7.24 -0.57
C PHE A 7 -9.56 -7.59 -1.08
N ALA A 8 -10.59 -7.11 -0.40
CA ALA A 8 -11.97 -7.48 -0.73
C ALA A 8 -12.49 -6.90 -2.06
N ASP A 9 -11.82 -5.89 -2.62
CA ASP A 9 -12.13 -5.37 -3.96
C ASP A 9 -11.83 -6.38 -5.09
N GLU A 10 -11.11 -7.45 -4.83
CA GLU A 10 -10.94 -8.59 -5.74
C GLU A 10 -12.19 -9.47 -5.82
N ILE A 11 -13.06 -9.43 -4.81
CA ILE A 11 -14.37 -10.10 -4.83
C ILE A 11 -15.32 -9.34 -5.78
N GLY A 12 -15.28 -8.01 -5.72
CA GLY A 12 -16.10 -7.14 -6.55
C GLY A 12 -16.17 -5.72 -5.98
N PRO A 13 -16.76 -4.76 -6.75
CA PRO A 13 -16.81 -3.36 -6.35
C PRO A 13 -17.87 -3.05 -5.29
N ASP A 14 -18.84 -3.94 -5.08
CA ASP A 14 -19.95 -3.69 -4.16
C ASP A 14 -19.54 -3.90 -2.69
N LEU A 15 -19.82 -2.92 -1.83
CA LEU A 15 -19.43 -2.94 -0.43
C LEU A 15 -20.12 -4.06 0.36
N GLU A 16 -21.40 -4.29 0.12
CA GLU A 16 -22.13 -5.30 0.89
C GLU A 16 -21.64 -6.69 0.54
N LEU A 17 -21.38 -6.96 -0.74
CA LEU A 17 -20.77 -8.21 -1.19
C LEU A 17 -19.39 -8.43 -0.56
N GLN A 18 -18.55 -7.38 -0.49
CA GLN A 18 -17.24 -7.45 0.18
C GLN A 18 -17.39 -7.81 1.66
N ILE A 19 -18.30 -7.14 2.38
CA ILE A 19 -18.57 -7.37 3.80
C ILE A 19 -19.12 -8.78 4.05
N GLU A 20 -20.11 -9.20 3.29
CA GLU A 20 -20.75 -10.53 3.42
C GLU A 20 -19.73 -11.65 3.20
N THR A 21 -18.87 -11.51 2.18
CA THR A 21 -17.84 -12.49 1.90
C THR A 21 -16.80 -12.56 3.01
N LEU A 22 -16.28 -11.42 3.46
CA LEU A 22 -15.34 -11.41 4.58
C LEU A 22 -15.94 -12.03 5.84
N ALA A 23 -17.19 -11.72 6.14
CA ALA A 23 -17.89 -12.25 7.30
C ALA A 23 -18.11 -13.77 7.21
N SER A 24 -18.51 -14.29 6.02
CA SER A 24 -18.73 -15.73 5.79
C SER A 24 -17.43 -16.54 5.95
N GLU A 25 -16.29 -15.94 5.57
CA GLU A 25 -14.96 -16.57 5.74
C GLU A 25 -14.36 -16.31 7.15
N GLY A 26 -15.09 -15.66 8.04
CA GLY A 26 -14.65 -15.37 9.41
C GLY A 26 -13.53 -14.31 9.48
N LEU A 27 -13.28 -13.56 8.41
CA LEU A 27 -12.26 -12.51 8.36
C LEU A 27 -12.76 -11.26 9.11
N LYS A 28 -11.90 -10.74 9.98
CA LYS A 28 -12.20 -9.56 10.81
C LYS A 28 -11.45 -8.32 10.37
N PHE A 29 -10.60 -8.44 9.36
CA PHE A 29 -9.78 -7.33 8.85
C PHE A 29 -9.81 -7.27 7.33
N LEU A 30 -9.79 -6.05 6.84
CA LEU A 30 -9.77 -5.68 5.43
C LEU A 30 -8.50 -4.88 5.14
N GLU A 31 -7.78 -5.25 4.09
CA GLU A 31 -6.82 -4.35 3.45
C GLU A 31 -7.56 -3.46 2.47
N LEU A 32 -7.81 -2.22 2.89
CA LEU A 32 -8.68 -1.30 2.17
C LEU A 32 -7.95 -0.68 0.98
N ARG A 33 -8.19 -1.21 -0.22
CA ARG A 33 -7.67 -0.73 -1.51
C ARG A 33 -8.75 -0.03 -2.32
N GLY A 34 -9.91 -0.66 -2.47
CA GLY A 34 -10.98 -0.15 -3.32
C GLY A 34 -12.38 -0.60 -2.90
N VAL A 35 -13.36 0.24 -3.24
CA VAL A 35 -14.79 -0.03 -3.05
C VAL A 35 -15.58 0.84 -4.04
N TRP A 36 -16.74 0.38 -4.50
CA TRP A 36 -17.59 1.06 -5.49
C TRP A 36 -16.86 1.43 -6.79
N GLY A 37 -15.86 0.61 -7.19
CA GLY A 37 -15.04 0.87 -8.37
C GLY A 37 -14.05 2.03 -8.22
N LYS A 38 -13.85 2.56 -7.02
CA LYS A 38 -12.90 3.65 -6.72
C LYS A 38 -11.77 3.16 -5.81
N ASN A 39 -10.57 3.72 -6.02
CA ASN A 39 -9.50 3.58 -5.03
C ASN A 39 -9.88 4.31 -3.74
N VAL A 40 -9.44 3.78 -2.59
CA VAL A 40 -9.70 4.38 -1.27
C VAL A 40 -9.26 5.84 -1.18
N LEU A 41 -8.24 6.23 -1.91
CA LEU A 41 -7.72 7.60 -1.94
C LEU A 41 -8.61 8.57 -2.75
N ASP A 42 -9.56 8.03 -3.53
CA ASP A 42 -10.48 8.82 -4.38
C ASP A 42 -11.88 8.94 -3.78
N LEU A 43 -12.09 8.37 -2.58
CA LEU A 43 -13.36 8.46 -1.90
C LEU A 43 -13.60 9.86 -1.33
N GLY A 44 -14.78 10.41 -1.61
CA GLY A 44 -15.25 11.66 -1.01
C GLY A 44 -15.58 11.52 0.47
N ALA A 45 -15.76 12.63 1.16
CA ALA A 45 -16.00 12.66 2.61
C ALA A 45 -17.20 11.80 3.04
N ASP A 46 -18.31 11.86 2.31
CA ASP A 46 -19.53 11.11 2.66
C ASP A 46 -19.40 9.62 2.33
N GLU A 47 -18.68 9.28 1.25
CA GLU A 47 -18.33 7.88 0.92
C GLU A 47 -17.46 7.27 2.03
N ARG A 48 -16.43 7.99 2.50
CA ARG A 48 -15.58 7.55 3.62
C ARG A 48 -16.41 7.32 4.90
N LYS A 49 -17.31 8.24 5.24
CA LYS A 49 -18.20 8.10 6.42
C LYS A 49 -19.10 6.88 6.29
N ARG A 50 -19.74 6.70 5.12
CA ARG A 50 -20.60 5.55 4.84
C ARG A 50 -19.81 4.24 4.96
N LEU A 51 -18.65 4.15 4.35
CA LEU A 51 -17.78 2.98 4.40
C LEU A 51 -17.39 2.65 5.84
N LYS A 52 -16.85 3.64 6.59
CA LYS A 52 -16.44 3.44 7.98
C LYS A 52 -17.60 2.96 8.86
N LYS A 53 -18.78 3.53 8.69
CA LYS A 53 -20.01 3.12 9.42
C LYS A 53 -20.34 1.66 9.12
N ARG A 54 -20.38 1.26 7.85
CA ARG A 54 -20.73 -0.12 7.45
C ARG A 54 -19.73 -1.15 7.96
N LEU A 55 -18.43 -0.87 7.83
CA LEU A 55 -17.38 -1.74 8.37
C LEU A 55 -17.51 -1.92 9.88
N ARG A 56 -17.78 -0.85 10.61
CA ARG A 56 -17.99 -0.88 12.06
C ARG A 56 -19.19 -1.74 12.45
N GLU A 57 -20.33 -1.58 11.75
CA GLU A 57 -21.56 -2.36 11.98
C GLU A 57 -21.33 -3.85 11.72
N ALA A 58 -20.46 -4.19 10.76
CA ALA A 58 -20.08 -5.56 10.44
C ALA A 58 -18.97 -6.13 11.35
N GLY A 59 -18.38 -5.32 12.23
CA GLY A 59 -17.28 -5.73 13.10
C GLY A 59 -15.96 -6.00 12.34
N ILE A 60 -15.78 -5.35 11.17
CA ILE A 60 -14.59 -5.47 10.32
C ILE A 60 -13.70 -4.24 10.53
N GLY A 61 -12.45 -4.45 10.92
CA GLY A 61 -11.41 -3.42 11.04
C GLY A 61 -10.63 -3.26 9.74
N VAL A 62 -9.99 -2.09 9.57
CA VAL A 62 -9.05 -1.87 8.47
C VAL A 62 -7.63 -2.18 8.96
N SER A 63 -7.00 -3.19 8.37
CA SER A 63 -5.63 -3.59 8.72
C SER A 63 -4.57 -2.73 8.03
N SER A 64 -4.83 -2.29 6.81
CA SER A 64 -3.91 -1.47 6.03
C SER A 64 -4.68 -0.63 5.00
N ILE A 65 -4.14 0.53 4.65
CA ILE A 65 -4.53 1.24 3.44
C ILE A 65 -3.72 0.66 2.27
N GLY A 66 -4.39 -0.06 1.37
CA GLY A 66 -3.81 -0.63 0.16
C GLY A 66 -3.55 0.45 -0.89
N SER A 67 -2.70 1.42 -0.58
CA SER A 67 -2.48 2.59 -1.43
C SER A 67 -1.67 2.28 -2.68
N PRO A 68 -1.82 3.05 -3.78
CA PRO A 68 -0.96 2.99 -4.96
C PRO A 68 0.27 3.90 -4.86
N ILE A 69 0.60 4.42 -3.67
CA ILE A 69 1.73 5.34 -3.47
C ILE A 69 3.03 4.67 -3.90
N GLY A 70 3.78 5.32 -4.78
CA GLY A 70 4.99 4.77 -5.40
C GLY A 70 4.75 3.99 -6.70
N LYS A 71 3.50 3.72 -7.11
CA LYS A 71 3.15 3.21 -8.46
C LYS A 71 3.05 4.35 -9.47
N VAL A 72 4.09 5.15 -9.54
CA VAL A 72 4.28 6.25 -10.49
C VAL A 72 5.71 6.24 -11.00
N ARG A 73 5.99 6.89 -12.12
CA ARG A 73 7.36 6.98 -12.63
C ARG A 73 8.20 7.90 -11.74
N ILE A 74 9.47 7.58 -11.62
CA ILE A 74 10.41 8.35 -10.79
C ILE A 74 10.64 9.78 -11.31
N ASP A 75 10.42 10.02 -12.59
CA ASP A 75 10.55 11.33 -13.23
C ASP A 75 9.28 12.21 -13.15
N GLU A 76 8.16 11.67 -12.64
CA GLU A 76 6.97 12.47 -12.40
C GLU A 76 7.15 13.49 -11.27
N PRO A 77 6.40 14.62 -11.31
CA PRO A 77 6.54 15.71 -10.34
C PRO A 77 6.37 15.22 -8.90
N TRP A 78 7.40 15.43 -8.08
CA TRP A 78 7.38 15.01 -6.67
C TRP A 78 6.27 15.66 -5.86
N ALA A 79 5.93 16.93 -6.15
CA ALA A 79 4.87 17.66 -5.44
C ALA A 79 3.51 17.00 -5.54
N ASP A 80 3.16 16.47 -6.72
CA ASP A 80 1.89 15.78 -6.96
C ASP A 80 1.83 14.47 -6.18
N HIS A 81 2.96 13.75 -6.17
CA HIS A 81 3.09 12.51 -5.40
C HIS A 81 2.99 12.76 -3.89
N VAL A 82 3.59 13.84 -3.39
CA VAL A 82 3.45 14.27 -1.98
C VAL A 82 2.01 14.62 -1.65
N ALA A 83 1.29 15.31 -2.52
CA ALA A 83 -0.12 15.60 -2.32
C ALA A 83 -0.94 14.31 -2.20
N ARG A 84 -0.68 13.34 -3.08
CA ARG A 84 -1.35 12.03 -3.05
C ARG A 84 -1.01 11.22 -1.79
N PHE A 85 0.25 11.27 -1.35
CA PHE A 85 0.69 10.62 -0.12
C PHE A 85 0.00 11.20 1.13
N LYS A 86 -0.21 12.51 1.20
CA LYS A 86 -0.97 13.14 2.28
C LYS A 86 -2.41 12.60 2.36
N ILE A 87 -3.04 12.35 1.21
CA ILE A 87 -4.38 11.73 1.18
C ILE A 87 -4.33 10.30 1.74
N ALA A 88 -3.25 9.54 1.49
CA ALA A 88 -3.09 8.20 2.05
C ALA A 88 -2.91 8.23 3.58
N MET A 89 -2.13 9.17 4.09
CA MET A 89 -1.99 9.38 5.55
C MET A 89 -3.32 9.76 6.20
N ASP A 90 -4.06 10.68 5.58
CA ASP A 90 -5.41 11.11 6.01
C ASP A 90 -6.40 9.92 6.03
N ALA A 91 -6.33 9.06 4.99
CA ALA A 91 -7.17 7.86 4.93
C ALA A 91 -6.81 6.88 6.06
N ALA A 92 -5.53 6.67 6.34
CA ALA A 92 -5.09 5.81 7.43
C ALA A 92 -5.56 6.32 8.80
N GLU A 93 -5.46 7.62 9.05
CA GLU A 93 -5.98 8.24 10.27
C GLU A 93 -7.50 8.08 10.36
N PHE A 94 -8.23 8.41 9.29
CA PHE A 94 -9.69 8.33 9.25
C PHE A 94 -10.20 6.91 9.50
N PHE A 95 -9.62 5.90 8.84
CA PHE A 95 -10.03 4.50 8.97
C PHE A 95 -9.35 3.77 10.15
N GLU A 96 -8.52 4.46 10.91
CA GLU A 96 -7.77 3.91 12.03
C GLU A 96 -6.84 2.74 11.62
N ALA A 97 -6.36 2.78 10.37
CA ALA A 97 -5.48 1.75 9.84
C ALA A 97 -4.06 1.89 10.42
N PRO A 98 -3.47 0.81 10.96
CA PRO A 98 -2.11 0.85 11.51
C PRO A 98 -1.02 0.88 10.44
N PHE A 99 -1.37 0.58 9.18
CA PHE A 99 -0.40 0.46 8.10
C PHE A 99 -0.85 1.18 6.82
N ILE A 100 0.13 1.66 6.04
CA ILE A 100 -0.04 2.12 4.67
C ILE A 100 0.94 1.36 3.80
N ARG A 101 0.43 0.62 2.80
CA ARG A 101 1.26 0.00 1.77
C ARG A 101 1.76 1.07 0.80
N ILE A 102 3.06 0.98 0.43
CA ILE A 102 3.71 1.82 -0.57
C ILE A 102 4.62 1.00 -1.48
N PHE A 103 5.07 1.61 -2.58
CA PHE A 103 5.95 1.03 -3.60
C PHE A 103 7.16 1.93 -3.86
N SER A 104 8.10 1.49 -4.71
CA SER A 104 9.39 2.15 -4.94
C SER A 104 9.64 2.60 -6.38
N TYR A 105 8.61 3.08 -7.04
CA TYR A 105 8.60 3.80 -8.32
C TYR A 105 8.97 2.95 -9.55
N TYR A 106 8.33 3.29 -10.67
CA TYR A 106 8.68 2.77 -11.99
C TYR A 106 9.83 3.60 -12.61
N PRO A 107 10.59 3.02 -13.57
CA PRO A 107 11.59 3.77 -14.32
C PRO A 107 10.93 4.82 -15.23
N PRO A 108 11.67 5.86 -15.67
CA PRO A 108 11.26 6.69 -16.79
C PRO A 108 11.23 5.88 -18.09
N ASP A 109 10.55 6.42 -19.12
CA ASP A 109 10.45 5.75 -20.41
C ASP A 109 11.84 5.42 -20.99
N GLY A 110 12.06 4.15 -21.34
CA GLY A 110 13.32 3.65 -21.86
C GLY A 110 14.48 3.60 -20.85
N GLY A 111 14.25 3.99 -19.59
CA GLY A 111 15.24 3.96 -18.52
C GLY A 111 15.21 2.67 -17.70
N ARG A 112 16.16 2.59 -16.75
CA ARG A 112 16.21 1.52 -15.75
C ARG A 112 16.03 2.14 -14.37
N ILE A 113 15.18 1.58 -13.53
CA ILE A 113 14.94 2.12 -12.20
C ILE A 113 16.19 2.08 -11.30
N ALA A 114 17.07 1.11 -11.52
CA ALA A 114 18.33 1.00 -10.78
C ALA A 114 19.23 2.24 -10.91
N ASP A 115 19.17 2.93 -12.05
CA ASP A 115 19.95 4.14 -12.29
C ASP A 115 19.44 5.34 -11.44
N HIS A 116 18.24 5.22 -10.87
CA HIS A 116 17.58 6.24 -10.02
C HIS A 116 17.60 5.90 -8.53
N ARG A 117 18.42 4.95 -8.10
CA ARG A 117 18.50 4.50 -6.70
C ARG A 117 18.47 5.65 -5.67
N ASN A 118 19.32 6.64 -5.87
CA ASN A 118 19.47 7.74 -4.91
C ASN A 118 18.17 8.55 -4.76
N GLU A 119 17.45 8.78 -5.86
CA GLU A 119 16.18 9.49 -5.84
C GLU A 119 15.08 8.63 -5.22
N VAL A 120 15.04 7.33 -5.49
CA VAL A 120 14.11 6.38 -4.84
C VAL A 120 14.30 6.44 -3.31
N ILE A 121 15.53 6.26 -2.85
CA ILE A 121 15.85 6.26 -1.41
C ILE A 121 15.55 7.63 -0.77
N ARG A 122 15.85 8.73 -1.48
CA ARG A 122 15.53 10.09 -1.01
C ARG A 122 14.03 10.26 -0.80
N ARG A 123 13.19 9.86 -1.79
CA ARG A 123 11.73 9.97 -1.73
C ARG A 123 11.15 9.09 -0.62
N LEU A 124 11.58 7.85 -0.49
CA LEU A 124 11.12 6.96 0.58
C LEU A 124 11.48 7.51 1.98
N ASN A 125 12.70 8.02 2.17
CA ASN A 125 13.08 8.67 3.42
C ASN A 125 12.25 9.93 3.72
N GLU A 126 11.87 10.69 2.70
CA GLU A 126 10.99 11.85 2.88
C GLU A 126 9.58 11.42 3.29
N GLN A 127 9.02 10.37 2.67
CA GLN A 127 7.75 9.77 3.08
C GLN A 127 7.79 9.28 4.53
N MET A 128 8.87 8.60 4.94
CA MET A 128 9.04 8.17 6.34
C MET A 128 9.04 9.36 7.30
N ARG A 129 9.74 10.45 6.95
CA ARG A 129 9.74 11.70 7.77
C ARG A 129 8.34 12.33 7.83
N MET A 130 7.60 12.34 6.72
CA MET A 130 6.23 12.87 6.69
C MET A 130 5.25 12.03 7.52
N ALA A 131 5.43 10.71 7.54
CA ALA A 131 4.61 9.79 8.33
C ALA A 131 5.00 9.75 9.82
N ALA A 132 6.15 10.30 10.17
CA ALA A 132 6.64 10.30 11.55
C ALA A 132 5.68 11.03 12.50
N GLY A 133 5.32 10.36 13.59
CA GLY A 133 4.35 10.87 14.57
C GLY A 133 2.88 10.64 14.20
N GLY A 134 2.59 10.14 13.01
CA GLY A 134 1.26 9.67 12.63
C GLY A 134 0.96 8.27 13.18
N ARG A 135 -0.27 7.80 12.95
CA ARG A 135 -0.73 6.48 13.41
C ARG A 135 -0.10 5.34 12.62
N ALA A 136 0.05 5.52 11.31
CA ALA A 136 0.33 4.41 10.41
C ALA A 136 1.82 4.24 10.12
N GLN A 137 2.27 2.99 10.19
CA GLN A 137 3.58 2.54 9.73
C GLN A 137 3.55 2.35 8.20
N LEU A 138 4.61 2.77 7.51
CA LEU A 138 4.77 2.50 6.07
C LEU A 138 5.32 1.09 5.85
N LEU A 139 4.66 0.36 4.93
CA LEU A 139 5.07 -0.97 4.49
C LEU A 139 5.38 -0.93 3.00
N HIS A 140 6.61 -1.25 2.62
CA HIS A 140 7.00 -1.39 1.21
C HIS A 140 6.69 -2.81 0.72
N GLU A 141 5.94 -2.92 -0.37
CA GLU A 141 5.64 -4.19 -1.04
C GLU A 141 6.56 -4.36 -2.26
N ASN A 142 7.12 -5.56 -2.43
CA ASN A 142 7.79 -5.93 -3.68
C ASN A 142 6.77 -6.05 -4.81
N GLU A 143 7.10 -5.50 -5.98
CA GLU A 143 6.21 -5.45 -7.14
C GLU A 143 7.03 -5.42 -8.42
N ALA A 144 6.45 -5.88 -9.52
CA ALA A 144 7.10 -5.90 -10.83
C ALA A 144 7.51 -4.49 -11.31
N ALA A 145 8.66 -4.39 -11.96
CA ALA A 145 9.20 -3.20 -12.62
C ALA A 145 9.50 -1.99 -11.72
N ILE A 146 9.38 -2.09 -10.40
CA ILE A 146 9.81 -1.04 -9.46
C ILE A 146 11.21 -1.32 -8.91
N TYR A 147 11.79 -0.37 -8.16
CA TYR A 147 13.12 -0.56 -7.57
C TYR A 147 13.20 -1.78 -6.65
N GLY A 148 12.16 -2.01 -5.83
CA GLY A 148 12.02 -3.16 -4.96
C GLY A 148 11.34 -4.38 -5.62
N GLU A 149 11.59 -4.62 -6.92
CA GLU A 149 11.06 -5.79 -7.62
C GLU A 149 11.67 -7.10 -7.10
N LYS A 150 12.98 -7.09 -6.84
CA LYS A 150 13.77 -8.26 -6.43
C LYS A 150 14.33 -8.11 -5.03
N THR A 151 14.79 -9.21 -4.47
CA THR A 151 15.36 -9.29 -3.12
C THR A 151 16.42 -8.23 -2.86
N GLU A 152 17.32 -7.99 -3.80
CA GLU A 152 18.41 -7.01 -3.64
C GLU A 152 17.88 -5.59 -3.46
N GLY A 153 16.86 -5.20 -4.25
CA GLY A 153 16.20 -3.90 -4.13
C GLY A 153 15.45 -3.75 -2.81
N CYS A 154 14.72 -4.79 -2.39
CA CYS A 154 14.02 -4.81 -1.10
C CYS A 154 15.01 -4.68 0.08
N LEU A 155 16.11 -5.41 0.05
CA LEU A 155 17.16 -5.35 1.08
C LEU A 155 17.87 -3.99 1.10
N ASP A 156 18.11 -3.39 -0.07
CA ASP A 156 18.69 -2.04 -0.12
C ASP A 156 17.73 -0.99 0.46
N ILE A 157 16.44 -1.06 0.15
CA ILE A 157 15.41 -0.21 0.77
C ILE A 157 15.43 -0.39 2.30
N ALA A 158 15.37 -1.62 2.79
CA ALA A 158 15.35 -1.89 4.23
C ALA A 158 16.58 -1.35 4.97
N ARG A 159 17.76 -1.36 4.32
CA ARG A 159 19.02 -0.84 4.89
C ARG A 159 19.15 0.68 4.78
N SER A 160 18.58 1.27 3.72
CA SER A 160 18.78 2.68 3.37
C SER A 160 17.64 3.59 3.86
N VAL A 161 16.50 3.02 4.29
CA VAL A 161 15.31 3.75 4.75
C VAL A 161 14.98 3.30 6.17
N PRO A 162 15.55 3.91 7.21
CA PRO A 162 15.34 3.51 8.59
C PRO A 162 13.87 3.51 9.00
N GLY A 163 13.42 2.40 9.60
CA GLY A 163 12.07 2.27 10.12
C GLY A 163 11.02 1.79 9.10
N ILE A 164 11.35 1.72 7.82
CA ILE A 164 10.45 1.10 6.84
C ILE A 164 10.30 -0.40 7.14
N GLN A 165 9.09 -0.93 6.98
CA GLN A 165 8.86 -2.37 7.05
C GLN A 165 8.52 -2.89 5.64
N LEU A 166 8.65 -4.19 5.45
CA LEU A 166 8.42 -4.83 4.16
C LEU A 166 7.16 -5.70 4.20
N ILE A 167 6.42 -5.70 3.10
CA ILE A 167 5.43 -6.71 2.77
C ILE A 167 6.12 -7.72 1.85
N PHE A 168 5.97 -8.98 2.16
CA PHE A 168 6.44 -10.08 1.33
C PHE A 168 5.30 -10.58 0.46
N ASP A 169 5.32 -10.23 -0.82
CA ASP A 169 4.39 -10.78 -1.82
C ASP A 169 5.10 -11.90 -2.60
N PRO A 170 4.79 -13.18 -2.32
CA PRO A 170 5.43 -14.30 -3.01
C PRO A 170 5.06 -14.40 -4.48
N ALA A 171 3.86 -13.94 -4.88
CA ALA A 171 3.41 -13.99 -6.27
C ALA A 171 4.19 -12.99 -7.13
N ASN A 172 4.41 -11.77 -6.64
CA ASN A 172 5.23 -10.77 -7.31
C ASN A 172 6.69 -11.22 -7.45
N PHE A 173 7.25 -11.90 -6.46
CA PHE A 173 8.59 -12.49 -6.60
C PHE A 173 8.63 -13.57 -7.69
N VAL A 174 7.64 -14.45 -7.77
CA VAL A 174 7.55 -15.44 -8.86
C VAL A 174 7.49 -14.76 -10.23
N CYS A 175 6.67 -13.71 -10.37
CA CYS A 175 6.58 -12.91 -11.61
C CYS A 175 7.92 -12.25 -11.98
N ALA A 176 8.71 -11.84 -10.99
CA ALA A 176 10.05 -11.27 -11.16
C ALA A 176 11.15 -12.33 -11.39
N GLY A 177 10.79 -13.62 -11.47
CA GLY A 177 11.74 -14.73 -11.66
C GLY A 177 12.54 -15.07 -10.40
N VAL A 178 12.11 -14.61 -9.23
CA VAL A 178 12.72 -14.90 -7.93
C VAL A 178 11.96 -16.06 -7.26
N ARG A 179 12.69 -17.01 -6.69
CA ARG A 179 12.07 -18.06 -5.88
C ARG A 179 11.74 -17.52 -4.49
N PRO A 180 10.46 -17.54 -4.04
CA PRO A 180 10.07 -16.93 -2.78
C PRO A 180 10.78 -17.47 -1.53
N ARG A 181 11.34 -18.68 -1.60
CA ARG A 181 12.13 -19.27 -0.49
C ARG A 181 13.56 -18.74 -0.42
N GLU A 182 14.02 -18.02 -1.46
CA GLU A 182 15.37 -17.46 -1.59
C GLU A 182 15.34 -15.92 -1.46
N ALA A 183 14.14 -15.34 -1.33
CA ALA A 183 13.91 -13.91 -1.24
C ALA A 183 14.10 -13.34 0.18
#